data_72c647879e8237730bfab7ebe82d09c1
#
_entry.id   72c647879e8237730bfab7ebe82d09c1
#
_cell.length_a   1.000
_cell.length_b   1.000
_cell.length_c   1.000
_cell.angle_alpha   90.00
_cell.angle_beta   90.00
_cell.angle_gamma   90.00
#
_symmetry.space_group_name_H-M   'P 1'
#
loop_
_entity.id
_entity.type
_entity.pdbx_description
1 polymer ?
#
loop_
_entity_poly.entity_id
_entity_poly.type
_entity_poly.pdbx_seq_one_letter_code
_entity_poly.pdbx_strand_id
1 'polypeptide(L)'
;MIESVIVLLFFMSCFFLVFQLADNLRAKLLCEYAAGRCARAATIGLNDYMIEKTAHVATMAAAGPCRTTDDRGGTVGYRSWISRAPDYLECVYDAQARQILDFDYWRDGRTTASARLSGARIEATVIQRRPQLFGPAMLFAGPAGDAEGDPGDATLVGTATIEAHYPDWLE
;
A
#
# COMPACT_ATOMS: atom_id res chain seq x y z
N MET A 1 -17.34 12.24 39.44
CA MET A 1 -16.55 12.88 38.37
C MET A 1 -15.43 12.00 37.82
N ILE A 2 -14.60 11.34 38.63
CA ILE A 2 -13.52 10.45 38.16
C ILE A 2 -14.07 9.26 37.34
N GLU A 3 -15.18 8.68 37.76
CA GLU A 3 -15.84 7.57 37.03
C GLU A 3 -16.26 7.96 35.62
N SER A 4 -16.81 9.16 35.43
CA SER A 4 -17.20 9.63 34.08
C SER A 4 -16.02 9.79 33.15
N VAL A 5 -14.85 10.19 33.68
CA VAL A 5 -13.62 10.33 32.90
C VAL A 5 -13.09 8.95 32.48
N ILE A 6 -13.10 7.96 33.37
CA ILE A 6 -12.66 6.59 33.08
C ILE A 6 -13.56 5.98 31.98
N VAL A 7 -14.87 6.11 32.13
CA VAL A 7 -15.82 5.62 31.14
C VAL A 7 -15.61 6.28 29.79
N LEU A 8 -15.39 7.60 29.75
CA LEU A 8 -15.12 8.35 28.51
C LEU A 8 -13.84 7.85 27.82
N LEU A 9 -12.76 7.67 28.59
CA LEU A 9 -11.48 7.15 28.05
C LEU A 9 -11.65 5.75 27.47
N PHE A 10 -12.41 4.89 28.14
CA PHE A 10 -12.69 3.54 27.65
C PHE A 10 -13.46 3.59 26.31
N PHE A 11 -14.52 4.39 26.22
CA PHE A 11 -15.28 4.56 24.97
C PHE A 11 -14.43 5.12 23.84
N MET A 12 -13.60 6.14 24.12
CA MET A 12 -12.68 6.70 23.13
C MET A 12 -11.67 5.65 22.65
N SER A 13 -11.11 4.85 23.55
CA SER A 13 -10.20 3.76 23.18
C SER A 13 -10.89 2.73 22.27
N CYS A 14 -12.08 2.30 22.60
CA CYS A 14 -12.87 1.38 21.76
C CYS A 14 -13.17 1.99 20.38
N PHE A 15 -13.54 3.26 20.33
CA PHE A 15 -13.81 3.97 19.07
C PHE A 15 -12.57 4.01 18.17
N PHE A 16 -11.41 4.36 18.72
CA PHE A 16 -10.16 4.38 17.94
C PHE A 16 -9.75 2.99 17.46
N LEU A 17 -9.94 1.94 18.27
CA LEU A 17 -9.67 0.57 17.84
C LEU A 17 -10.55 0.14 16.67
N VAL A 18 -11.85 0.45 16.71
CA VAL A 18 -12.78 0.14 15.61
C VAL A 18 -12.39 0.91 14.34
N PHE A 19 -12.04 2.18 14.48
CA PHE A 19 -11.60 3.01 13.36
C PHE A 19 -10.33 2.46 12.72
N GLN A 20 -9.33 2.07 13.52
CA GLN A 20 -8.10 1.46 13.01
C GLN A 20 -8.35 0.12 12.33
N LEU A 21 -9.24 -0.71 12.89
CA LEU A 21 -9.62 -1.98 12.28
C LEU A 21 -10.26 -1.76 10.91
N ALA A 22 -11.16 -0.79 10.80
CA ALA A 22 -11.82 -0.44 9.54
C ALA A 22 -10.81 0.05 8.48
N ASP A 23 -9.84 0.88 8.87
CA ASP A 23 -8.79 1.35 7.96
C ASP A 23 -7.86 0.22 7.50
N ASN A 24 -7.50 -0.70 8.40
CA ASN A 24 -6.69 -1.87 8.06
C ASN A 24 -7.45 -2.82 7.11
N LEU A 25 -8.74 -3.05 7.32
CA LEU A 25 -9.57 -3.87 6.42
C LEU A 25 -9.67 -3.23 5.03
N ARG A 26 -9.88 -1.91 4.96
CA ARG A 26 -9.88 -1.17 3.69
C ARG A 26 -8.54 -1.32 2.96
N ALA A 27 -7.44 -1.16 3.65
CA ALA A 27 -6.12 -1.28 3.07
C ALA A 27 -5.84 -2.71 2.59
N LYS A 28 -6.28 -3.73 3.36
CA LYS A 28 -6.16 -5.14 2.95
C LYS A 28 -6.92 -5.41 1.65
N LEU A 29 -8.16 -4.95 1.53
CA LEU A 29 -8.94 -5.08 0.29
C LEU A 29 -8.25 -4.41 -0.91
N LEU A 30 -7.61 -3.26 -0.69
CA LEU A 30 -6.83 -2.59 -1.74
C LEU A 30 -5.58 -3.39 -2.12
N CYS A 31 -4.90 -4.04 -1.17
CA CYS A 31 -3.78 -4.93 -1.47
C CYS A 31 -4.23 -6.16 -2.28
N GLU A 32 -5.37 -6.76 -1.97
CA GLU A 32 -5.93 -7.87 -2.74
C GLU A 32 -6.32 -7.43 -4.17
N TYR A 33 -6.95 -6.28 -4.29
CA TYR A 33 -7.24 -5.67 -5.60
C TYR A 33 -5.95 -5.39 -6.39
N ALA A 34 -4.94 -4.84 -5.74
CA ALA A 34 -3.64 -4.56 -6.35
C ALA A 34 -2.96 -5.84 -6.83
N ALA A 35 -2.99 -6.92 -6.02
CA ALA A 35 -2.46 -8.22 -6.41
C ALA A 35 -3.14 -8.76 -7.68
N GLY A 36 -4.46 -8.63 -7.78
CA GLY A 36 -5.20 -8.98 -9.00
C GLY A 36 -4.80 -8.16 -10.23
N ARG A 37 -4.52 -6.86 -10.04
CA ARG A 37 -4.01 -6.00 -11.11
C ARG A 37 -2.58 -6.39 -11.53
N CYS A 38 -1.71 -6.69 -10.56
CA CYS A 38 -0.34 -7.15 -10.81
C CYS A 38 -0.31 -8.50 -11.54
N ALA A 39 -1.16 -9.44 -11.15
CA ALA A 39 -1.28 -10.71 -11.84
C ALA A 39 -1.68 -10.53 -13.32
N ARG A 40 -2.66 -9.66 -13.62
CA ARG A 40 -3.02 -9.30 -15.00
C ARG A 40 -1.89 -8.60 -15.75
N ALA A 41 -1.16 -7.70 -15.09
CA ALA A 41 -0.01 -7.03 -15.68
C ALA A 41 1.10 -8.05 -16.05
N ALA A 42 1.30 -9.06 -15.20
CA ALA A 42 2.24 -10.14 -15.47
C ALA A 42 1.80 -11.06 -16.63
N THR A 43 0.48 -11.30 -16.82
CA THR A 43 -0.01 -12.07 -17.98
C THR A 43 0.27 -11.38 -19.31
N ILE A 44 0.39 -10.05 -19.32
CA ILE A 44 0.73 -9.25 -20.51
C ILE A 44 2.25 -9.21 -20.73
N GLY A 45 3.04 -9.72 -19.78
CA GLY A 45 4.50 -9.74 -19.86
C GLY A 45 5.16 -8.43 -19.43
N LEU A 46 4.51 -7.62 -18.59
CA LEU A 46 5.15 -6.44 -18.02
C LEU A 46 6.30 -6.82 -17.09
N ASN A 47 7.35 -6.01 -17.10
CA ASN A 47 8.51 -6.21 -16.22
C ASN A 47 8.16 -5.91 -14.74
N ASP A 48 9.00 -6.37 -13.82
CA ASP A 48 8.79 -6.25 -12.38
C ASP A 48 8.59 -4.79 -11.93
N TYR A 49 9.32 -3.86 -12.54
CA TYR A 49 9.18 -2.43 -12.28
C TYR A 49 7.78 -1.90 -12.62
N MET A 50 7.21 -2.32 -13.74
CA MET A 50 5.86 -1.93 -14.14
C MET A 50 4.79 -2.63 -13.28
N ILE A 51 5.07 -3.84 -12.81
CA ILE A 51 4.21 -4.56 -11.86
C ILE A 51 4.16 -3.81 -10.54
N GLU A 52 5.30 -3.38 -10.02
CA GLU A 52 5.39 -2.58 -8.80
C GLU A 52 4.67 -1.23 -8.93
N LYS A 53 4.85 -0.52 -10.04
CA LYS A 53 4.10 0.71 -10.34
C LYS A 53 2.58 0.48 -10.36
N THR A 54 2.15 -0.63 -10.95
CA THR A 54 0.73 -1.00 -10.99
C THR A 54 0.18 -1.22 -9.59
N ALA A 55 0.97 -1.87 -8.71
CA ALA A 55 0.61 -2.04 -7.30
C ALA A 55 0.52 -0.70 -6.58
N HIS A 56 1.49 0.20 -6.77
CA HIS A 56 1.48 1.54 -6.19
C HIS A 56 0.21 2.30 -6.57
N VAL A 57 -0.13 2.35 -7.86
CA VAL A 57 -1.34 3.04 -8.32
C VAL A 57 -2.61 2.39 -7.74
N ALA A 58 -2.67 1.07 -7.68
CA ALA A 58 -3.83 0.36 -7.15
C ALA A 58 -4.01 0.56 -5.63
N THR A 59 -2.92 0.75 -4.88
CA THR A 59 -2.93 1.00 -3.43
C THR A 59 -2.93 2.50 -3.07
N MET A 60 -3.02 3.41 -4.04
CA MET A 60 -2.91 4.86 -3.84
C MET A 60 -3.82 5.39 -2.72
N ALA A 61 -5.06 4.89 -2.64
CA ALA A 61 -6.02 5.33 -1.62
C ALA A 61 -5.63 4.91 -0.17
N ALA A 62 -4.66 4.01 -0.03
CA ALA A 62 -4.12 3.54 1.26
C ALA A 62 -2.60 3.80 1.39
N ALA A 63 -2.03 4.63 0.52
CA ALA A 63 -0.60 4.89 0.44
C ALA A 63 -0.08 5.92 1.47
N GLY A 64 -0.94 6.39 2.37
CA GLY A 64 -0.59 7.40 3.36
C GLY A 64 -0.60 8.82 2.80
N PRO A 65 0.00 9.78 3.52
CA PRO A 65 0.07 11.16 3.08
C PRO A 65 0.94 11.30 1.83
N CYS A 66 0.47 12.12 0.88
CA CYS A 66 1.28 12.48 -0.28
C CYS A 66 2.31 13.54 0.11
N ARG A 67 3.55 13.31 -0.31
CA ARG A 67 4.67 14.25 -0.11
C ARG A 67 4.98 15.10 -1.33
N THR A 68 4.38 14.78 -2.48
CA THR A 68 4.55 15.59 -3.68
C THR A 68 3.87 16.94 -3.48
N THR A 69 4.64 17.99 -3.48
CA THR A 69 4.15 19.37 -3.47
C THR A 69 3.92 19.84 -4.91
N ASP A 70 2.90 20.63 -5.13
CA ASP A 70 2.75 21.35 -6.39
C ASP A 70 3.92 22.34 -6.57
N ASP A 71 4.32 22.67 -7.82
CA ASP A 71 5.37 23.64 -8.14
C ASP A 71 5.16 25.00 -7.45
N ARG A 72 3.96 25.25 -6.94
CA ARG A 72 3.56 26.44 -6.18
C ARG A 72 3.65 26.29 -4.66
N GLY A 73 4.19 25.16 -4.15
CA GLY A 73 4.32 24.91 -2.72
C GLY A 73 3.02 24.55 -2.00
N GLY A 74 1.94 24.31 -2.73
CA GLY A 74 0.64 23.87 -2.18
C GLY A 74 0.49 22.36 -2.13
N THR A 75 -0.36 21.86 -1.22
CA THR A 75 -0.74 20.46 -1.20
C THR A 75 -1.67 20.16 -2.38
N VAL A 76 -1.29 19.21 -3.23
CA VAL A 76 -2.08 18.82 -4.40
C VAL A 76 -3.37 18.12 -3.96
N GLY A 77 -4.50 18.55 -4.49
CA GLY A 77 -5.79 17.94 -4.16
C GLY A 77 -5.93 16.50 -4.69
N TYR A 78 -6.70 15.67 -4.00
CA TYR A 78 -6.89 14.24 -4.31
C TYR A 78 -7.24 13.97 -5.79
N ARG A 79 -8.07 14.79 -6.41
CA ARG A 79 -8.42 14.64 -7.84
C ARG A 79 -7.23 14.85 -8.77
N SER A 80 -6.33 15.76 -8.40
CA SER A 80 -5.11 16.02 -9.15
C SER A 80 -4.14 14.82 -9.10
N TRP A 81 -4.10 14.08 -7.99
CA TRP A 81 -3.27 12.88 -7.89
C TRP A 81 -3.77 11.75 -8.78
N ILE A 82 -5.09 11.51 -8.79
CA ILE A 82 -5.68 10.49 -9.67
C ILE A 82 -5.38 10.81 -11.15
N SER A 83 -5.45 12.07 -11.54
CA SER A 83 -5.15 12.48 -12.94
C SER A 83 -3.68 12.29 -13.31
N ARG A 84 -2.77 12.27 -12.35
CA ARG A 84 -1.33 12.01 -12.56
C ARG A 84 -0.95 10.52 -12.57
N ALA A 85 -1.88 9.62 -12.22
CA ALA A 85 -1.61 8.19 -12.21
C ALA A 85 -1.22 7.63 -13.59
N PRO A 86 -1.85 8.01 -14.72
CA PRO A 86 -1.39 7.61 -16.05
C PRO A 86 0.05 8.06 -16.33
N ASP A 87 0.38 9.31 -16.03
CA ASP A 87 1.73 9.87 -16.26
C ASP A 87 2.77 9.12 -15.42
N TYR A 88 2.43 8.75 -14.18
CA TYR A 88 3.26 7.92 -13.33
C TYR A 88 3.51 6.54 -13.93
N LEU A 89 2.49 5.89 -14.49
CA LEU A 89 2.63 4.58 -15.13
C LEU A 89 3.44 4.63 -16.42
N GLU A 90 3.33 5.69 -17.21
CA GLU A 90 4.06 5.88 -18.46
C GLU A 90 5.54 6.25 -18.23
N CYS A 91 5.88 6.78 -17.06
CA CYS A 91 7.23 7.20 -16.74
C CYS A 91 8.19 6.00 -16.65
N VAL A 92 9.26 6.02 -17.44
CA VAL A 92 10.23 4.92 -17.54
C VAL A 92 11.28 4.97 -16.42
N TYR A 93 11.60 6.16 -15.90
CA TYR A 93 12.67 6.35 -14.92
C TYR A 93 12.11 6.61 -13.52
N ASP A 94 12.59 5.86 -12.54
CA ASP A 94 12.14 5.94 -11.15
C ASP A 94 12.24 7.36 -10.55
N ALA A 95 13.32 8.10 -10.86
CA ALA A 95 13.49 9.47 -10.41
C ALA A 95 12.40 10.42 -10.92
N GLN A 96 11.96 10.26 -12.16
CA GLN A 96 10.88 11.05 -12.73
C GLN A 96 9.52 10.61 -12.19
N ALA A 97 9.34 9.31 -11.92
CA ALA A 97 8.13 8.78 -11.32
C ALA A 97 7.88 9.38 -9.94
N ARG A 98 8.90 9.50 -9.11
CA ARG A 98 8.82 10.11 -7.77
C ARG A 98 8.46 11.61 -7.81
N GLN A 99 8.80 12.32 -8.87
CA GLN A 99 8.40 13.72 -9.05
C GLN A 99 6.90 13.86 -9.34
N ILE A 100 6.28 12.84 -9.95
CA ILE A 100 4.85 12.86 -10.30
C ILE A 100 3.98 12.45 -9.12
N LEU A 101 4.33 11.35 -8.45
CA LEU A 101 3.61 10.81 -7.31
C LEU A 101 4.61 10.30 -6.26
N ASP A 102 4.45 10.74 -5.02
CA ASP A 102 5.26 10.29 -3.89
C ASP A 102 4.38 10.18 -2.64
N PHE A 103 4.22 8.95 -2.13
CA PHE A 103 3.44 8.66 -0.95
C PHE A 103 4.31 8.00 0.12
N ASP A 104 4.04 8.26 1.39
CA ASP A 104 4.84 7.75 2.51
C ASP A 104 4.99 6.23 2.52
N TYR A 105 3.91 5.49 2.22
CA TYR A 105 3.93 4.03 2.28
C TYR A 105 4.46 3.37 0.99
N TRP A 106 4.92 4.15 0.02
CA TRP A 106 5.64 3.64 -1.15
C TRP A 106 7.16 3.65 -0.96
N ARG A 107 7.65 4.45 0.00
CA ARG A 107 9.08 4.56 0.29
C ARG A 107 9.59 3.39 1.11
N ASP A 108 10.89 3.23 1.12
CA ASP A 108 11.65 2.32 2.00
C ASP A 108 11.17 0.86 1.91
N GLY A 109 10.66 0.44 0.74
CA GLY A 109 10.14 -0.91 0.55
C GLY A 109 8.90 -1.24 1.39
N ARG A 110 8.18 -0.23 1.88
CA ARG A 110 6.94 -0.43 2.64
C ARG A 110 5.82 -1.00 1.79
N THR A 111 5.78 -0.69 0.49
CA THR A 111 4.89 -1.34 -0.47
C THR A 111 5.74 -2.06 -1.50
N THR A 112 5.64 -3.37 -1.55
CA THR A 112 6.35 -4.22 -2.52
C THR A 112 5.36 -5.10 -3.25
N ALA A 113 5.61 -5.34 -4.54
CA ALA A 113 4.82 -6.24 -5.34
C ALA A 113 5.73 -7.21 -6.08
N SER A 114 5.32 -8.46 -6.15
CA SER A 114 6.00 -9.47 -6.94
C SER A 114 4.98 -10.33 -7.66
N ALA A 115 5.31 -10.75 -8.87
CA ALA A 115 4.53 -11.73 -9.61
C ALA A 115 5.47 -12.85 -10.09
N ARG A 116 5.04 -14.09 -9.93
CA ARG A 116 5.82 -15.27 -10.31
C ARG A 116 4.96 -16.22 -11.12
N LEU A 117 5.56 -16.78 -12.16
CA LEU A 117 4.95 -17.86 -12.92
C LEU A 117 5.18 -19.17 -12.16
N SER A 118 4.12 -19.85 -11.78
CA SER A 118 4.12 -21.16 -11.10
C SER A 118 3.35 -22.17 -11.97
N GLY A 119 4.06 -22.88 -12.87
CA GLY A 119 3.43 -23.75 -13.87
C GLY A 119 2.56 -22.97 -14.85
N ALA A 120 1.28 -23.33 -14.93
CA ALA A 120 0.28 -22.66 -15.77
C ALA A 120 -0.46 -21.49 -15.05
N ARG A 121 0.06 -21.03 -13.89
CA ARG A 121 -0.57 -19.98 -13.09
C ARG A 121 0.41 -18.87 -12.79
N ILE A 122 -0.08 -17.65 -12.75
CA ILE A 122 0.66 -16.49 -12.27
C ILE A 122 0.15 -16.15 -10.88
N GLU A 123 1.06 -16.18 -9.93
CA GLU A 123 0.82 -15.79 -8.55
C GLU A 123 1.41 -14.40 -8.32
N ALA A 124 0.58 -13.44 -7.95
CA ALA A 124 1.02 -12.11 -7.57
C ALA A 124 0.78 -11.89 -6.09
N THR A 125 1.77 -11.29 -5.44
CA THR A 125 1.72 -10.91 -4.02
C THR A 125 2.06 -9.44 -3.88
N VAL A 126 1.22 -8.72 -3.15
CA VAL A 126 1.45 -7.32 -2.77
C VAL A 126 1.52 -7.26 -1.26
N ILE A 127 2.61 -6.69 -0.75
CA ILE A 127 2.85 -6.51 0.68
C ILE A 127 2.89 -5.01 0.96
N GLN A 128 2.11 -4.56 1.94
CA GLN A 128 2.15 -3.19 2.42
C GLN A 128 2.37 -3.16 3.93
N ARG A 129 3.39 -2.42 4.37
CA ARG A 129 3.68 -2.16 5.78
C ARG A 129 3.13 -0.80 6.16
N ARG A 130 2.34 -0.76 7.23
CA ARG A 130 1.66 0.47 7.68
C ARG A 130 1.87 0.68 9.18
N PRO A 131 2.17 1.91 9.61
CA PRO A 131 2.24 2.21 11.03
C PRO A 131 0.85 2.05 11.67
N GLN A 132 0.83 1.40 12.81
CA GLN A 132 -0.39 1.32 13.62
C GLN A 132 -0.47 2.56 14.50
N LEU A 133 -1.53 3.36 14.33
CA LEU A 133 -1.77 4.54 15.15
C LEU A 133 -2.15 4.18 16.59
N PHE A 134 -2.81 3.03 16.79
CA PHE A 134 -3.27 2.53 18.08
C PHE A 134 -3.01 1.01 18.13
N GLY A 135 -1.89 0.62 18.68
CA GLY A 135 -1.58 -0.79 18.91
C GLY A 135 -1.24 -1.03 20.39
N PRO A 136 -1.37 -2.28 20.90
CA PRO A 136 -0.90 -2.62 22.23
C PRO A 136 0.60 -2.31 22.41
N ALA A 137 1.35 -2.26 21.32
CA ALA A 137 2.74 -1.84 21.33
C ALA A 137 2.92 -0.37 21.78
N MET A 138 2.00 0.55 21.46
CA MET A 138 2.09 1.93 21.95
C MET A 138 1.90 2.08 23.45
N LEU A 139 1.21 1.13 24.09
CA LEU A 139 1.01 1.13 25.54
C LEU A 139 2.22 0.55 26.30
N PHE A 140 3.08 -0.21 25.61
CA PHE A 140 4.18 -0.96 26.24
C PHE A 140 5.54 -0.75 25.57
N ALA A 141 5.62 -0.07 24.44
CA ALA A 141 6.88 0.20 23.76
C ALA A 141 7.59 1.39 24.44
N GLY A 142 8.72 1.10 25.03
CA GLY A 142 9.77 2.10 25.25
C GLY A 142 10.26 2.63 23.88
N PRO A 143 11.15 3.65 23.88
CA PRO A 143 11.59 4.30 22.67
C PRO A 143 12.11 3.28 21.65
N ALA A 144 11.52 3.31 20.44
CA ALA A 144 11.82 2.39 19.35
C ALA A 144 13.31 2.42 19.02
N GLY A 145 13.95 1.26 19.13
CA GLY A 145 15.27 1.03 18.58
C GLY A 145 15.16 0.61 17.12
N ASP A 146 16.18 0.98 16.33
CA ASP A 146 16.38 0.82 14.88
C ASP A 146 16.36 -0.66 14.39
N ALA A 147 15.32 -1.40 14.69
CA ALA A 147 15.14 -2.76 14.16
C ALA A 147 14.42 -2.67 12.81
N GLU A 148 14.97 -3.37 11.85
CA GLU A 148 14.51 -3.57 10.45
C GLU A 148 13.11 -4.19 10.38
N GLY A 149 12.12 -3.42 10.76
CA GLY A 149 10.71 -3.78 10.96
C GLY A 149 10.26 -3.18 12.28
N ASP A 150 9.79 -1.93 12.26
CA ASP A 150 9.24 -1.27 13.44
C ASP A 150 8.18 -2.20 14.07
N PRO A 151 8.32 -2.61 15.35
CA PRO A 151 7.37 -3.50 16.01
C PRO A 151 5.94 -2.93 16.08
N GLY A 152 5.75 -1.70 15.66
CA GLY A 152 4.46 -1.04 15.51
C GLY A 152 3.83 -1.12 14.11
N ASP A 153 4.49 -1.73 13.10
CA ASP A 153 3.97 -1.79 11.75
C ASP A 153 3.06 -3.01 11.52
N ALA A 154 1.86 -2.77 10.99
CA ALA A 154 1.00 -3.83 10.48
C ALA A 154 1.42 -4.22 9.06
N THR A 155 1.71 -5.50 8.84
CA THR A 155 1.97 -6.03 7.51
C THR A 155 0.68 -6.56 6.90
N LEU A 156 0.25 -5.95 5.80
CA LEU A 156 -0.92 -6.37 5.02
C LEU A 156 -0.42 -7.09 3.75
N VAL A 157 -0.98 -8.26 3.50
CA VAL A 157 -0.60 -9.09 2.35
C VAL A 157 -1.85 -9.33 1.49
N GLY A 158 -1.80 -8.92 0.23
CA GLY A 158 -2.78 -9.28 -0.80
C GLY A 158 -2.18 -10.32 -1.74
N THR A 159 -2.93 -11.35 -2.07
CA THR A 159 -2.52 -12.41 -3.01
C THR A 159 -3.57 -12.60 -4.08
N ALA A 160 -3.15 -12.85 -5.31
CA ALA A 160 -4.04 -13.20 -6.40
C ALA A 160 -3.36 -14.23 -7.32
N THR A 161 -4.16 -15.19 -7.80
CA THR A 161 -3.72 -16.19 -8.77
C THR A 161 -4.57 -16.09 -10.02
N ILE A 162 -3.93 -16.08 -11.19
CA ILE A 162 -4.60 -16.07 -12.50
C ILE A 162 -3.99 -17.20 -13.34
N GLU A 163 -4.81 -17.91 -14.09
CA GLU A 163 -4.31 -18.89 -15.06
C GLU A 163 -3.58 -18.19 -16.20
N ALA A 164 -2.38 -18.66 -16.49
CA ALA A 164 -1.59 -18.17 -17.60
C ALA A 164 -1.98 -18.97 -18.85
N HIS A 165 -2.76 -18.37 -19.74
CA HIS A 165 -3.07 -18.97 -21.05
C HIS A 165 -1.93 -18.78 -22.08
N TYR A 166 -0.71 -18.63 -21.61
CA TYR A 166 0.42 -18.10 -22.37
C TYR A 166 1.22 -19.08 -23.23
N PRO A 167 1.22 -20.41 -23.05
CA PRO A 167 2.13 -21.23 -23.83
C PRO A 167 1.72 -21.47 -25.29
N ASP A 168 0.42 -21.43 -25.60
CA ASP A 168 -0.07 -22.05 -26.84
C ASP A 168 -0.27 -21.11 -28.03
N TRP A 169 0.04 -19.80 -27.92
CA TRP A 169 -0.20 -18.82 -28.98
C TRP A 169 1.08 -18.33 -29.68
N LEU A 170 2.25 -18.79 -29.28
CA LEU A 170 3.54 -18.37 -29.86
C LEU A 170 4.32 -19.52 -30.55
N GLU A 171 3.66 -20.67 -30.81
CA GLU A 171 4.16 -21.68 -31.72
C GLU A 171 3.54 -21.42 -33.15
#